data_c79a035c1a9779f3a088c8cf4bb3fb10
#
_entry.id   c79a035c1a9779f3a088c8cf4bb3fb10
#
_cell.length_a   1.000
_cell.length_b   1.000
_cell.length_c   1.000
_cell.angle_alpha   90.00
_cell.angle_beta   90.00
_cell.angle_gamma   90.00
#
_symmetry.space_group_name_H-M   'P 1'
#
loop_
_entity.id
_entity.type
_entity.pdbx_description
1 polymer ?
#
loop_
_entity_poly.entity_id
_entity_poly.type
_entity_poly.pdbx_seq_one_letter_code
_entity_poly.pdbx_strand_id
1 'polypeptide(L)'
;MDNDVVISVENVTMAFNLNKEKVDNLKEYVIKLLRRQLEFKKFYALQDINFQVRRGQHLGILGLNGAGKSTLLKTIVGVYKPTEGTVKKKGVIAPLLELGAGFDPNYTGKENIFLYGAILGYNREYLESKYDEIVAFSELGKFIDVPLKNYSSGMKARLG
;
A
#
# COMPACT_ATOMS: atom_id res chain seq x y z
N MET A 1 -10.67 -13.62 17.64
CA MET A 1 -9.54 -12.71 17.93
C MET A 1 -9.63 -12.30 19.39
N ASP A 2 -8.55 -12.45 20.14
CA ASP A 2 -8.41 -11.90 21.48
C ASP A 2 -8.69 -10.38 21.43
N ASN A 3 -9.23 -9.82 22.54
CA ASN A 3 -9.71 -8.42 22.53
C ASN A 3 -8.57 -7.41 22.30
N ASP A 4 -7.35 -7.80 22.61
CA ASP A 4 -6.13 -7.00 22.53
C ASP A 4 -5.41 -7.10 21.16
N VAL A 5 -5.69 -8.13 20.35
CA VAL A 5 -5.09 -8.33 19.04
C VAL A 5 -5.75 -7.41 18.01
N VAL A 6 -4.94 -6.54 17.38
CA VAL A 6 -5.39 -5.59 16.34
C VAL A 6 -5.11 -6.05 14.91
N ILE A 7 -4.06 -6.86 14.71
CA ILE A 7 -3.76 -7.52 13.43
C ILE A 7 -3.46 -8.98 13.71
N SER A 8 -4.05 -9.90 12.93
CA SER A 8 -3.71 -11.33 12.93
C SER A 8 -3.45 -11.77 11.49
N VAL A 9 -2.29 -12.35 11.26
CA VAL A 9 -1.85 -12.95 10.01
C VAL A 9 -1.72 -14.44 10.24
N GLU A 10 -2.53 -15.25 9.52
CA GLU A 10 -2.67 -16.67 9.75
C GLU A 10 -2.42 -17.45 8.46
N ASN A 11 -1.33 -18.21 8.39
CA ASN A 11 -0.88 -19.05 7.27
C ASN A 11 -0.88 -18.33 5.92
N VAL A 12 -0.46 -17.06 5.92
CA VAL A 12 -0.51 -16.22 4.72
C VAL A 12 0.58 -16.61 3.74
N THR A 13 0.14 -17.04 2.55
CA THR A 13 0.97 -17.29 1.38
C THR A 13 0.55 -16.35 0.25
N MET A 14 1.52 -15.73 -0.43
CA MET A 14 1.30 -14.88 -1.59
C MET A 14 2.14 -15.36 -2.76
N ALA A 15 1.47 -15.82 -3.80
CA ALA A 15 2.09 -16.29 -5.04
C ALA A 15 1.71 -15.38 -6.21
N PHE A 16 2.71 -15.01 -7.02
CA PHE A 16 2.53 -14.32 -8.28
C PHE A 16 2.79 -15.28 -9.45
N ASN A 17 1.95 -15.22 -10.47
CA ASN A 17 2.19 -15.94 -11.69
C ASN A 17 3.18 -15.16 -12.57
N LEU A 18 4.38 -15.69 -12.73
CA LEU A 18 5.35 -15.15 -13.68
C LEU A 18 5.12 -15.81 -15.03
N ASN A 19 4.47 -15.10 -15.94
CA ASN A 19 4.45 -15.53 -17.35
C ASN A 19 5.84 -15.36 -17.94
N LYS A 20 6.47 -16.45 -18.34
CA LYS A 20 7.76 -16.44 -19.04
C LYS A 20 7.68 -15.81 -20.43
N GLU A 21 6.50 -15.76 -21.03
CA GLU A 21 6.31 -15.24 -22.39
C GLU A 21 5.15 -14.23 -22.40
N LYS A 22 5.43 -13.03 -22.88
CA LYS A 22 4.36 -12.12 -23.33
C LYS A 22 3.73 -12.76 -24.55
N VAL A 23 2.50 -13.23 -24.43
CA VAL A 23 1.72 -13.67 -25.60
C VAL A 23 1.02 -12.44 -26.15
N ASP A 24 1.60 -11.85 -27.19
CA ASP A 24 1.11 -10.60 -27.79
C ASP A 24 -0.12 -10.83 -28.70
N ASN A 25 -0.53 -12.09 -28.93
CA ASN A 25 -1.61 -12.43 -29.85
C ASN A 25 -2.63 -13.39 -29.21
N LEU A 26 -3.91 -13.00 -29.25
CA LEU A 26 -5.02 -13.82 -28.71
C LEU A 26 -5.07 -15.22 -29.34
N LYS A 27 -4.72 -15.36 -30.64
CA LYS A 27 -4.64 -16.65 -31.35
C LYS A 27 -3.56 -17.55 -30.74
N GLU A 28 -2.39 -17.00 -30.45
CA GLU A 28 -1.27 -17.74 -29.87
C GLU A 28 -1.58 -18.18 -28.43
N TYR A 29 -2.27 -17.34 -27.66
CA TYR A 29 -2.77 -17.67 -26.33
C TYR A 29 -3.71 -18.87 -26.35
N VAL A 30 -4.69 -18.89 -27.27
CA VAL A 30 -5.66 -19.99 -27.43
C VAL A 30 -4.96 -21.28 -27.85
N ILE A 31 -4.00 -21.23 -28.79
CA ILE A 31 -3.23 -22.39 -29.24
C ILE A 31 -2.37 -22.97 -28.11
N LYS A 32 -1.69 -22.14 -27.32
CA LYS A 32 -0.88 -22.56 -26.17
C LYS A 32 -1.76 -23.14 -25.04
N LEU A 33 -2.96 -22.57 -24.84
CA LEU A 33 -3.94 -23.08 -23.89
C LEU A 33 -4.42 -24.49 -24.27
N LEU A 34 -4.79 -24.70 -25.53
CA LEU A 34 -5.23 -26.01 -26.06
C LEU A 34 -4.13 -27.07 -26.03
N ARG A 35 -2.86 -26.64 -26.22
CA ARG A 35 -1.69 -27.53 -26.17
C ARG A 35 -1.15 -27.76 -24.77
N ARG A 36 -1.77 -27.23 -23.69
CA ARG A 36 -1.28 -27.28 -22.30
C ARG A 36 0.16 -26.80 -22.14
N GLN A 37 0.64 -25.88 -23.00
CA GLN A 37 2.00 -25.36 -23.03
C GLN A 37 2.16 -24.04 -22.24
N LEU A 38 1.10 -23.58 -21.56
CA LEU A 38 1.19 -22.44 -20.64
C LEU A 38 1.87 -22.89 -19.35
N GLU A 39 3.18 -22.80 -19.28
CA GLU A 39 3.91 -22.97 -18.03
C GLU A 39 3.83 -21.68 -17.20
N PHE A 40 2.97 -21.68 -16.20
CA PHE A 40 2.95 -20.64 -15.18
C PHE A 40 3.97 -20.98 -14.09
N LYS A 41 5.09 -20.26 -14.09
CA LYS A 41 6.02 -20.37 -12.96
C LYS A 41 5.47 -19.52 -11.81
N LYS A 42 5.00 -20.16 -10.74
CA LYS A 42 4.59 -19.48 -9.52
C LYS A 42 5.84 -18.94 -8.80
N PHE A 43 5.82 -17.68 -8.48
CA PHE A 43 6.79 -17.03 -7.61
C PHE A 43 6.12 -16.76 -6.26
N TYR A 44 6.62 -17.38 -5.23
CA TYR A 44 6.11 -17.21 -3.87
C TYR A 44 6.84 -16.04 -3.21
N ALA A 45 6.15 -14.90 -3.06
CA ALA A 45 6.69 -13.73 -2.38
C ALA A 45 6.55 -13.83 -0.85
N LEU A 46 5.54 -14.56 -0.38
CA LEU A 46 5.31 -14.86 1.03
C LEU A 46 4.93 -16.35 1.14
N GLN A 47 5.42 -17.03 2.17
CA GLN A 47 5.11 -18.45 2.41
C GLN A 47 4.85 -18.65 3.90
N ASP A 48 3.64 -19.11 4.22
CA ASP A 48 3.20 -19.50 5.56
C ASP A 48 3.55 -18.48 6.67
N ILE A 49 3.22 -17.21 6.42
CA ILE A 49 3.48 -16.13 7.36
C ILE A 49 2.45 -16.15 8.48
N ASN A 50 2.94 -16.19 9.72
CA ASN A 50 2.12 -16.27 10.92
C ASN A 50 2.63 -15.28 11.97
N PHE A 51 1.81 -14.31 12.38
CA PHE A 51 2.06 -13.44 13.53
C PHE A 51 0.82 -12.68 13.95
N GLN A 52 0.89 -12.05 15.13
CA GLN A 52 -0.15 -11.17 15.65
C GLN A 52 0.49 -9.88 16.16
N VAL A 53 -0.25 -8.77 16.03
CA VAL A 53 0.12 -7.47 16.60
C VAL A 53 -0.96 -7.07 17.60
N ARG A 54 -0.54 -6.70 18.80
CA ARG A 54 -1.41 -6.26 19.87
C ARG A 54 -1.50 -4.73 19.93
N ARG A 55 -2.51 -4.22 20.58
CA ARG A 55 -2.67 -2.78 20.78
C ARG A 55 -1.43 -2.19 21.48
N GLY A 56 -0.91 -1.08 20.94
CA GLY A 56 0.30 -0.41 21.45
C GLY A 56 1.62 -1.11 21.12
N GLN A 57 1.60 -2.27 20.45
CA GLN A 57 2.81 -2.98 20.05
C GLN A 57 3.43 -2.38 18.79
N HIS A 58 4.77 -2.26 18.79
CA HIS A 58 5.56 -1.93 17.61
C HIS A 58 6.19 -3.21 17.04
N LEU A 59 5.95 -3.49 15.76
CA LEU A 59 6.51 -4.64 15.06
C LEU A 59 7.46 -4.17 13.96
N GLY A 60 8.74 -4.56 14.05
CA GLY A 60 9.73 -4.32 13.01
C GLY A 60 9.80 -5.49 12.03
N ILE A 61 9.79 -5.21 10.71
CA ILE A 61 9.97 -6.19 9.64
C ILE A 61 11.32 -5.93 8.98
N LEU A 62 12.27 -6.84 9.16
CA LEU A 62 13.64 -6.74 8.66
C LEU A 62 13.88 -7.79 7.57
N GLY A 63 14.75 -7.49 6.63
CA GLY A 63 15.13 -8.41 5.55
C GLY A 63 15.78 -7.70 4.36
N LEU A 64 16.41 -8.46 3.48
CA LEU A 64 17.04 -7.96 2.25
C LEU A 64 16.02 -7.36 1.28
N ASN A 65 16.50 -6.60 0.29
CA ASN A 65 15.66 -6.14 -0.81
C ASN A 65 15.12 -7.37 -1.59
N GLY A 66 13.83 -7.35 -1.91
CA GLY A 66 13.16 -8.49 -2.54
C GLY A 66 12.65 -9.58 -1.58
N ALA A 67 12.91 -9.50 -0.25
CA ALA A 67 12.45 -10.50 0.73
C ALA A 67 10.92 -10.51 0.99
N GLY A 68 10.13 -9.72 0.27
CA GLY A 68 8.67 -9.71 0.42
C GLY A 68 8.11 -8.71 1.43
N LYS A 69 8.93 -7.86 2.08
CA LYS A 69 8.48 -6.89 3.11
C LYS A 69 7.31 -6.01 2.63
N SER A 70 7.47 -5.36 1.49
CA SER A 70 6.43 -4.50 0.90
C SER A 70 5.20 -5.31 0.46
N THR A 71 5.39 -6.55 -0.01
CA THR A 71 4.29 -7.46 -0.34
C THR A 71 3.48 -7.79 0.91
N LEU A 72 4.14 -8.09 2.03
CA LEU A 72 3.49 -8.37 3.30
C LEU A 72 2.67 -7.17 3.79
N LEU A 73 3.26 -5.97 3.79
CA LEU A 73 2.56 -4.75 4.18
C LEU A 73 1.34 -4.49 3.27
N LYS A 74 1.50 -4.59 1.94
CA LYS A 74 0.39 -4.45 0.98
C LYS A 74 -0.71 -5.51 1.19
N THR A 75 -0.35 -6.72 1.61
CA THR A 75 -1.31 -7.76 1.96
C THR A 75 -2.05 -7.45 3.27
N ILE A 76 -1.36 -6.96 4.30
CA ILE A 76 -1.98 -6.55 5.58
C ILE A 76 -2.98 -5.42 5.37
N VAL A 77 -2.61 -4.42 4.58
CA VAL A 77 -3.51 -3.29 4.25
C VAL A 77 -4.72 -3.75 3.42
N GLY A 78 -4.58 -4.79 2.62
CA GLY A 78 -5.63 -5.34 1.77
C GLY A 78 -5.51 -4.91 0.30
N VAL A 79 -4.37 -4.33 -0.11
CA VAL A 79 -4.06 -4.05 -1.52
C VAL A 79 -3.91 -5.36 -2.30
N TYR A 80 -3.27 -6.37 -1.68
CA TYR A 80 -3.19 -7.71 -2.21
C TYR A 80 -4.05 -8.67 -1.39
N LYS A 81 -4.86 -9.47 -2.08
CA LYS A 81 -5.54 -10.60 -1.45
C LYS A 81 -4.55 -11.77 -1.38
N PRO A 82 -4.32 -12.38 -0.21
CA PRO A 82 -3.43 -13.54 -0.10
C PRO A 82 -3.93 -14.70 -0.96
N THR A 83 -3.01 -15.50 -1.49
CA THR A 83 -3.32 -16.72 -2.24
C THR A 83 -3.88 -17.80 -1.31
N GLU A 84 -3.31 -17.89 -0.10
CA GLU A 84 -3.74 -18.78 0.96
C GLU A 84 -3.63 -18.06 2.31
N GLY A 85 -4.38 -18.54 3.29
CA GLY A 85 -4.42 -17.96 4.62
C GLY A 85 -5.33 -16.74 4.74
N THR A 86 -5.27 -16.07 5.88
CA THR A 86 -6.15 -14.92 6.18
C THR A 86 -5.42 -13.82 6.93
N VAL A 87 -5.83 -12.59 6.65
CA VAL A 87 -5.45 -11.41 7.42
C VAL A 87 -6.70 -10.82 8.06
N LYS A 88 -6.70 -10.72 9.38
CA LYS A 88 -7.76 -10.08 10.16
C LYS A 88 -7.23 -8.79 10.77
N LYS A 89 -8.02 -7.73 10.73
CA LYS A 89 -7.65 -6.42 11.27
C LYS A 89 -8.82 -5.77 12.00
N LYS A 90 -8.54 -5.05 13.08
CA LYS A 90 -9.50 -4.23 13.82
C LYS A 90 -9.16 -2.75 13.62
N GLY A 91 -10.18 -1.95 13.32
CA GLY A 91 -10.01 -0.51 13.10
C GLY A 91 -9.53 -0.14 11.70
N VAL A 92 -9.10 1.10 11.54
CA VAL A 92 -8.61 1.68 10.29
C VAL A 92 -7.10 1.57 10.25
N ILE A 93 -6.54 1.15 9.11
CA ILE A 93 -5.10 1.17 8.86
C ILE A 93 -4.82 2.38 7.98
N ALA A 94 -3.92 3.26 8.43
CA ALA A 94 -3.34 4.33 7.61
C ALA A 94 -2.01 3.83 7.03
N PRO A 95 -1.94 3.46 5.75
CA PRO A 95 -0.73 2.89 5.18
C PRO A 95 0.22 3.99 4.72
N LEU A 96 1.38 4.12 5.35
CA LEU A 96 2.49 4.94 4.88
C LEU A 96 3.45 4.11 4.00
N LEU A 97 2.89 3.34 3.05
CA LEU A 97 3.68 2.40 2.24
C LEU A 97 4.53 3.09 1.17
N GLU A 98 4.04 4.20 0.66
CA GLU A 98 4.73 5.03 -0.32
C GLU A 98 4.34 6.48 0.02
N LEU A 99 5.25 7.23 0.63
CA LEU A 99 5.04 8.64 0.97
C LEU A 99 4.64 9.42 -0.28
N GLY A 100 3.42 10.01 -0.25
CA GLY A 100 2.88 10.73 -1.39
C GLY A 100 2.24 9.86 -2.48
N ALA A 101 2.06 8.55 -2.28
CA ALA A 101 1.25 7.73 -3.18
C ALA A 101 -0.19 8.25 -3.19
N GLY A 102 -0.65 8.66 -4.36
CA GLY A 102 -1.98 9.29 -4.54
C GLY A 102 -1.92 10.81 -4.61
N PHE A 103 -0.75 11.44 -4.42
CA PHE A 103 -0.59 12.87 -4.66
C PHE A 103 -0.52 13.18 -6.16
N ASP A 104 -1.19 14.24 -6.59
CA ASP A 104 -1.04 14.81 -7.93
C ASP A 104 0.09 15.84 -7.93
N PRO A 105 1.15 15.65 -8.75
CA PRO A 105 2.27 16.58 -8.81
C PRO A 105 1.90 17.98 -9.31
N ASN A 106 0.80 18.14 -10.03
CA ASN A 106 0.33 19.43 -10.52
C ASN A 106 -0.49 20.21 -9.50
N TYR A 107 -1.01 19.54 -8.49
CA TYR A 107 -1.76 20.14 -7.41
C TYR A 107 -0.81 20.73 -6.35
N THR A 108 -1.27 21.78 -5.68
CA THR A 108 -0.60 22.37 -4.51
C THR A 108 -0.60 21.38 -3.32
N GLY A 109 0.20 21.69 -2.30
CA GLY A 109 0.15 20.94 -1.05
C GLY A 109 -1.25 20.94 -0.43
N LYS A 110 -1.90 22.11 -0.42
CA LYS A 110 -3.29 22.26 0.04
C LYS A 110 -4.25 21.34 -0.71
N GLU A 111 -4.25 21.37 -2.04
CA GLU A 111 -5.13 20.53 -2.86
C GLU A 111 -4.88 19.04 -2.64
N ASN A 112 -3.61 18.66 -2.46
CA ASN A 112 -3.24 17.28 -2.17
C ASN A 112 -3.68 16.80 -0.78
N ILE A 113 -3.70 17.66 0.25
CA ILE A 113 -4.28 17.32 1.55
C ILE A 113 -5.75 16.92 1.39
N PHE A 114 -6.53 17.70 0.66
CA PHE A 114 -7.96 17.39 0.44
C PHE A 114 -8.15 16.18 -0.45
N LEU A 115 -7.35 16.03 -1.51
CA LEU A 115 -7.39 14.88 -2.41
C LEU A 115 -7.09 13.59 -1.65
N TYR A 116 -5.98 13.56 -0.92
CA TYR A 116 -5.55 12.37 -0.18
C TYR A 116 -6.47 12.04 0.99
N GLY A 117 -6.95 13.05 1.70
CA GLY A 117 -7.93 12.89 2.75
C GLY A 117 -9.25 12.28 2.23
N ALA A 118 -9.69 12.68 1.03
CA ALA A 118 -10.87 12.10 0.38
C ALA A 118 -10.62 10.63 -0.03
N ILE A 119 -9.43 10.29 -0.53
CA ILE A 119 -9.02 8.91 -0.83
C ILE A 119 -9.05 8.04 0.44
N LEU A 120 -8.66 8.58 1.59
CA LEU A 120 -8.73 7.90 2.88
C LEU A 120 -10.17 7.82 3.45
N GLY A 121 -11.15 8.46 2.80
CA GLY A 121 -12.56 8.42 3.17
C GLY A 121 -12.99 9.51 4.15
N TYR A 122 -12.17 10.53 4.39
CA TYR A 122 -12.56 11.68 5.20
C TYR A 122 -13.42 12.65 4.39
N ASN A 123 -14.43 13.23 5.04
CA ASN A 123 -15.24 14.27 4.43
C ASN A 123 -14.53 15.63 4.46
N ARG A 124 -14.99 16.55 3.62
CA ARG A 124 -14.39 17.87 3.45
C ARG A 124 -14.41 18.71 4.74
N GLU A 125 -15.51 18.67 5.46
CA GLU A 125 -15.69 19.42 6.71
C GLU A 125 -14.65 18.99 7.78
N TYR A 126 -14.42 17.71 7.91
CA TYR A 126 -13.37 17.18 8.81
C TYR A 126 -11.99 17.65 8.37
N LEU A 127 -11.67 17.58 7.08
CA LEU A 127 -10.37 18.02 6.55
C LEU A 127 -10.17 19.53 6.76
N GLU A 128 -11.19 20.34 6.55
CA GLU A 128 -11.15 21.79 6.83
C GLU A 128 -10.87 22.04 8.31
N SER A 129 -11.50 21.29 9.21
CA SER A 129 -11.25 21.43 10.66
C SER A 129 -9.85 21.04 11.10
N LYS A 130 -9.15 20.20 10.31
CA LYS A 130 -7.78 19.71 10.59
C LYS A 130 -6.70 20.41 9.76
N TYR A 131 -7.09 21.24 8.83
CA TYR A 131 -6.18 21.82 7.84
C TYR A 131 -5.00 22.55 8.49
N ASP A 132 -5.27 23.45 9.43
CA ASP A 132 -4.22 24.26 10.08
C ASP A 132 -3.26 23.39 10.91
N GLU A 133 -3.77 22.32 11.55
CA GLU A 133 -2.97 21.36 12.28
C GLU A 133 -2.03 20.57 11.34
N ILE A 134 -2.55 20.13 10.19
CA ILE A 134 -1.77 19.43 9.16
C ILE A 134 -0.69 20.33 8.59
N VAL A 135 -1.03 21.58 8.26
CA VAL A 135 -0.05 22.56 7.73
C VAL A 135 1.04 22.86 8.74
N ALA A 136 0.68 23.04 10.00
CA ALA A 136 1.66 23.29 11.07
C ALA A 136 2.59 22.08 11.26
N PHE A 137 2.04 20.86 11.25
CA PHE A 137 2.80 19.61 11.39
C PHE A 137 3.77 19.39 10.22
N SER A 138 3.36 19.72 9.00
CA SER A 138 4.18 19.55 7.79
C SER A 138 5.38 20.51 7.74
N GLU A 139 5.37 21.60 8.50
CA GLU A 139 6.36 22.68 8.48
C GLU A 139 6.62 23.28 7.09
N LEU A 140 5.67 23.15 6.17
CA LEU A 140 5.81 23.65 4.81
C LEU A 140 5.55 25.16 4.68
N GLY A 141 4.80 25.74 5.65
CA GLY A 141 4.50 27.17 5.66
C GLY A 141 3.91 27.65 4.32
N LYS A 142 4.46 28.71 3.76
CA LYS A 142 4.01 29.29 2.47
C LYS A 142 4.16 28.34 1.26
N PHE A 143 4.93 27.28 1.38
CA PHE A 143 5.05 26.30 0.29
C PHE A 143 3.81 25.44 0.11
N ILE A 144 2.87 25.49 1.05
CA ILE A 144 1.63 24.72 0.96
C ILE A 144 0.79 25.09 -0.28
N ASP A 145 0.93 26.31 -0.79
CA ASP A 145 0.22 26.79 -1.97
C ASP A 145 1.02 26.60 -3.28
N VAL A 146 2.18 25.92 -3.21
CA VAL A 146 3.02 25.63 -4.37
C VAL A 146 2.73 24.23 -4.89
N PRO A 147 2.68 23.99 -6.22
CA PRO A 147 2.50 22.65 -6.80
C PRO A 147 3.60 21.67 -6.38
N LEU A 148 3.21 20.41 -6.11
CA LEU A 148 4.11 19.37 -5.60
C LEU A 148 5.26 19.00 -6.54
N LYS A 149 5.12 19.25 -7.85
CA LYS A 149 6.23 19.07 -8.80
C LYS A 149 7.46 19.93 -8.45
N ASN A 150 7.26 21.04 -7.73
CA ASN A 150 8.32 21.96 -7.29
C ASN A 150 8.83 21.62 -5.87
N TYR A 151 8.31 20.57 -5.22
CA TYR A 151 8.75 20.14 -3.89
C TYR A 151 10.02 19.31 -3.97
N SER A 152 10.91 19.50 -3.02
CA SER A 152 11.99 18.56 -2.76
C SER A 152 11.44 17.23 -2.23
N SER A 153 12.25 16.16 -2.27
CA SER A 153 11.88 14.86 -1.69
C SER A 153 11.53 14.97 -0.19
N GLY A 154 12.27 15.80 0.56
CA GLY A 154 11.99 16.08 1.96
C GLY A 154 10.67 16.82 2.18
N MET A 155 10.31 17.76 1.33
CA MET A 155 9.01 18.45 1.40
C MET A 155 7.86 17.50 1.10
N LYS A 156 8.01 16.61 0.10
CA LYS A 156 7.01 15.58 -0.20
C LYS A 156 6.82 14.60 0.97
N ALA A 157 7.92 14.18 1.61
CA ALA A 157 7.88 13.30 2.75
C ALA A 157 7.22 13.93 3.99
N ARG A 158 7.32 15.26 4.16
CA ARG A 158 6.67 15.97 5.27
C ARG A 158 5.19 16.22 5.05
N LEU A 159 4.74 16.24 3.79
CA LEU A 159 3.32 16.39 3.47
C LEU A 159 2.58 15.04 3.58
N GLY A 160 3.23 13.89 3.24
CA GLY A 160 2.65 12.53 3.28
C GLY A 160 2.71 11.90 4.62
#